data_e832a0d5c933e09c564650066fa9e714
#
_entry.id   e832a0d5c933e09c564650066fa9e714
#
_cell.length_a   1.000
_cell.length_b   1.000
_cell.length_c   1.000
_cell.angle_alpha   90.00
_cell.angle_beta   90.00
_cell.angle_gamma   90.00
#
_symmetry.space_group_name_H-M   'P 1'
#
loop_
_entity.id
_entity.type
_entity.pdbx_description
1 polymer ?
#
loop_
_entity_poly.entity_id
_entity_poly.type
_entity_poly.pdbx_seq_one_letter_code
_entity_poly.pdbx_strand_id
1 'polypeptide(L)'
;MKKRFFVKLLAIVLLIPFTSCSGSERTGAIGEDDSKMITEFSLPLGGNAFSSTPFAEIETITKNGIEYWTNSEEYFTAYFRISEPGVFQFSINKESLAVLGKSILEFTINNESKRVEFNDTKKDSYQIGRWEITEPGYVALKIKGISKNKSNFPSISRVTINSSIAKDKIAFVQNDEGSFYHWGRRGPSVHLNYQVPTDATIEWYYNEVTVPTGQDIIGSYYMANGFAEGYFGIQVNSDTERRVLFSVWSPFVTDDPATIPDSKKIKLLKKGAGVTTGEFGNEGSGGQSYLKYNWIAGNTYQFLLRGVPQNDNSTTYTAYFFAPELNQWQLIASFNRPETNTYLKRFHSFLENFSPEQGNKSREVLFNNQWYCDAKGNWTEINSAKFTTDNTGTIGYRMDYSGGLLNNESFYLKNGGFFVL
;
A
#
# COMPACT_ATOMS: atom_id res chain seq x y z
N MET A 1 57.96 24.31 27.26
CA MET A 1 59.21 23.62 26.81
C MET A 1 58.80 22.65 25.69
N LYS A 2 59.35 22.89 24.47
CA LYS A 2 59.10 22.13 23.27
C LYS A 2 59.99 20.88 23.25
N LYS A 3 59.45 19.71 22.86
CA LYS A 3 60.32 18.65 22.26
C LYS A 3 59.65 18.14 20.98
N ARG A 4 60.29 18.45 19.87
CA ARG A 4 60.04 17.89 18.53
C ARG A 4 60.76 16.54 18.46
N PHE A 5 60.08 15.48 17.96
CA PHE A 5 60.73 14.25 17.48
C PHE A 5 60.65 14.22 15.93
N PHE A 6 61.85 14.18 15.32
CA PHE A 6 62.06 13.93 13.92
C PHE A 6 62.13 12.42 13.70
N VAL A 7 61.34 11.86 12.80
CA VAL A 7 61.55 10.50 12.29
C VAL A 7 62.06 10.61 10.86
N LYS A 8 63.22 10.06 10.65
CA LYS A 8 63.92 9.97 9.33
C LYS A 8 63.27 8.89 8.49
N LEU A 9 62.86 9.23 7.28
CA LEU A 9 62.38 8.32 6.26
C LEU A 9 63.57 7.70 5.53
N LEU A 10 63.73 6.39 5.59
CA LEU A 10 64.75 5.65 4.86
C LEU A 10 64.10 5.10 3.59
N ALA A 11 64.49 5.63 2.41
CA ALA A 11 64.07 5.13 1.12
C ALA A 11 64.94 3.95 0.70
N ILE A 12 64.35 2.77 0.56
CA ILE A 12 65.00 1.62 -0.04
C ILE A 12 64.53 1.53 -1.51
N VAL A 13 65.48 1.76 -2.45
CA VAL A 13 65.25 1.57 -3.88
C VAL A 13 65.53 0.11 -4.21
N LEU A 14 64.43 -0.63 -4.55
CA LEU A 14 64.58 -1.99 -5.10
C LEU A 14 64.53 -1.90 -6.65
N LEU A 15 65.66 -2.16 -7.29
CA LEU A 15 65.76 -2.37 -8.73
C LEU A 15 65.20 -3.78 -9.06
N ILE A 16 64.14 -3.84 -9.84
CA ILE A 16 63.59 -5.07 -10.43
C ILE A 16 63.92 -5.06 -11.94
N PRO A 17 64.53 -6.11 -12.49
CA PRO A 17 64.80 -6.16 -13.92
C PRO A 17 63.60 -6.43 -14.75
N PHE A 18 63.38 -5.65 -15.80
CA PHE A 18 62.35 -5.88 -16.82
C PHE A 18 62.75 -7.09 -17.68
N THR A 19 62.02 -8.19 -17.56
CA THR A 19 61.98 -9.21 -18.59
C THR A 19 60.77 -8.95 -19.49
N SER A 20 61.05 -8.60 -20.74
CA SER A 20 60.10 -8.51 -21.82
C SER A 20 59.55 -9.91 -22.13
N CYS A 21 58.28 -10.17 -21.86
CA CYS A 21 57.54 -11.27 -22.46
C CYS A 21 56.53 -10.70 -23.44
N SER A 22 56.61 -11.14 -24.69
CA SER A 22 55.67 -10.88 -25.75
C SER A 22 54.25 -11.33 -25.35
N GLY A 23 53.34 -10.36 -25.23
CA GLY A 23 51.95 -10.63 -24.94
C GLY A 23 51.23 -11.20 -26.15
N SER A 24 50.68 -12.38 -26.04
CA SER A 24 49.56 -12.79 -26.83
C SER A 24 48.34 -12.05 -26.30
N GLU A 25 47.67 -11.27 -27.14
CA GLU A 25 46.36 -10.75 -26.86
C GLU A 25 45.38 -11.91 -26.59
N ARG A 26 45.13 -12.19 -25.33
CA ARG A 26 43.93 -12.92 -24.93
C ARG A 26 42.77 -11.92 -25.02
N THR A 27 42.01 -11.98 -26.11
CA THR A 27 40.65 -11.55 -26.12
C THR A 27 39.92 -12.31 -25.00
N GLY A 28 39.75 -11.66 -23.88
CA GLY A 28 38.96 -12.18 -22.79
C GLY A 28 37.53 -12.32 -23.30
N ALA A 29 37.15 -13.53 -23.67
CA ALA A 29 35.74 -13.90 -23.71
C ALA A 29 35.18 -13.59 -22.31
N ILE A 30 34.25 -12.66 -22.25
CA ILE A 30 33.39 -12.47 -21.08
C ILE A 30 32.74 -13.83 -20.90
N GLY A 31 33.09 -14.55 -19.83
CA GLY A 31 32.50 -15.83 -19.49
C GLY A 31 30.99 -15.56 -19.36
N GLU A 32 30.19 -16.18 -20.20
CA GLU A 32 28.76 -16.30 -19.96
C GLU A 32 28.64 -16.95 -18.58
N ASP A 33 28.04 -16.21 -17.65
CA ASP A 33 27.69 -16.74 -16.33
C ASP A 33 26.71 -17.89 -16.58
N ASP A 34 27.17 -19.14 -16.39
CA ASP A 34 26.48 -20.39 -16.63
C ASP A 34 25.34 -20.66 -15.61
N SER A 35 24.81 -19.64 -14.90
CA SER A 35 23.70 -19.84 -14.04
C SER A 35 22.46 -20.27 -14.87
N LYS A 36 22.09 -21.54 -14.71
CA LYS A 36 21.00 -22.17 -15.44
C LYS A 36 19.68 -21.53 -15.07
N MET A 37 18.96 -20.98 -16.03
CA MET A 37 17.57 -20.54 -15.84
C MET A 37 16.68 -21.76 -15.61
N ILE A 38 15.97 -21.78 -14.47
CA ILE A 38 15.16 -22.94 -14.03
C ILE A 38 13.67 -22.59 -13.92
N THR A 39 13.32 -21.31 -13.92
CA THR A 39 11.93 -20.84 -13.81
C THR A 39 11.67 -19.76 -14.85
N GLU A 40 10.55 -19.88 -15.56
CA GLU A 40 9.97 -18.80 -16.35
C GLU A 40 8.65 -18.35 -15.73
N PHE A 41 8.45 -17.04 -15.64
CA PHE A 41 7.18 -16.45 -15.24
C PHE A 41 6.89 -15.18 -16.02
N SER A 42 5.62 -14.83 -16.09
CA SER A 42 5.14 -13.65 -16.77
C SER A 42 4.59 -12.67 -15.73
N LEU A 43 5.23 -11.49 -15.59
CA LEU A 43 4.84 -10.42 -14.68
C LEU A 43 3.78 -9.53 -15.31
N PRO A 44 2.49 -9.60 -14.92
CA PRO A 44 1.45 -8.74 -15.44
C PRO A 44 1.64 -7.30 -14.99
N LEU A 45 1.70 -6.35 -15.91
CA LEU A 45 1.90 -4.94 -15.55
C LEU A 45 0.62 -4.30 -14.98
N GLY A 46 -0.56 -4.76 -15.38
CA GLY A 46 -1.83 -4.27 -14.82
C GLY A 46 -1.98 -4.47 -13.31
N GLY A 47 -1.36 -5.50 -12.74
CA GLY A 47 -1.41 -5.80 -11.30
C GLY A 47 -0.17 -5.40 -10.52
N ASN A 48 0.95 -5.09 -11.19
CA ASN A 48 2.26 -4.94 -10.53
C ASN A 48 2.99 -3.64 -10.88
N ALA A 49 2.47 -2.83 -11.82
CA ALA A 49 3.10 -1.58 -12.23
C ALA A 49 2.42 -0.35 -11.63
N PHE A 50 3.23 0.71 -11.45
CA PHE A 50 2.83 2.02 -10.95
C PHE A 50 3.40 3.12 -11.83
N SER A 51 2.57 4.12 -12.16
CA SER A 51 2.99 5.31 -12.88
C SER A 51 3.65 6.33 -11.96
N SER A 52 4.64 7.08 -12.49
CA SER A 52 5.24 8.23 -11.82
C SER A 52 4.29 9.45 -11.75
N THR A 53 3.21 9.44 -12.52
CA THR A 53 2.15 10.46 -12.57
C THR A 53 0.80 9.84 -12.20
N PRO A 54 0.64 9.37 -10.93
CA PRO A 54 -0.65 8.88 -10.46
C PRO A 54 -1.68 10.00 -10.58
N PHE A 55 -2.92 9.70 -10.87
CA PHE A 55 -4.00 10.70 -11.03
C PHE A 55 -3.88 11.60 -12.29
N ALA A 56 -3.13 11.17 -13.30
CA ALA A 56 -3.19 11.80 -14.62
C ALA A 56 -4.60 11.70 -15.21
N GLU A 57 -4.98 12.68 -16.04
CA GLU A 57 -6.32 12.69 -16.69
C GLU A 57 -6.60 11.42 -17.50
N ILE A 58 -5.54 10.86 -18.12
CA ILE A 58 -5.61 9.58 -18.81
C ILE A 58 -4.88 8.53 -17.97
N GLU A 59 -5.59 7.53 -17.51
CA GLU A 59 -5.00 6.40 -16.82
C GLU A 59 -4.14 5.57 -17.77
N THR A 60 -2.86 5.43 -17.44
CA THR A 60 -1.88 4.69 -18.25
C THR A 60 -1.60 3.27 -17.74
N ILE A 61 -2.05 2.93 -16.54
CA ILE A 61 -2.04 1.55 -16.02
C ILE A 61 -3.49 1.05 -15.98
N THR A 62 -3.81 0.19 -16.90
CA THR A 62 -5.12 -0.49 -16.97
C THR A 62 -4.98 -1.96 -16.54
N LYS A 63 -6.08 -2.71 -16.46
CA LYS A 63 -6.03 -4.18 -16.27
C LYS A 63 -5.24 -4.91 -17.37
N ASN A 64 -5.08 -4.29 -18.53
CA ASN A 64 -4.32 -4.86 -19.65
C ASN A 64 -2.81 -4.54 -19.57
N GLY A 65 -2.37 -3.69 -18.64
CA GLY A 65 -0.98 -3.26 -18.49
C GLY A 65 -0.77 -1.78 -18.75
N ILE A 66 0.38 -1.42 -19.34
CA ILE A 66 0.71 -0.05 -19.72
C ILE A 66 0.06 0.24 -21.08
N GLU A 67 -0.85 1.21 -21.13
CA GLU A 67 -1.57 1.63 -22.33
C GLU A 67 -1.59 3.17 -22.42
N TYR A 68 -1.96 3.72 -23.57
CA TYR A 68 -2.16 5.17 -23.81
C TYR A 68 -0.95 6.06 -23.42
N TRP A 69 0.24 5.50 -23.36
CA TRP A 69 1.45 6.18 -22.94
C TRP A 69 1.95 7.17 -23.98
N THR A 70 1.72 8.47 -23.75
CA THR A 70 2.10 9.55 -24.66
C THR A 70 3.23 10.43 -24.10
N ASN A 71 3.33 10.56 -22.78
CA ASN A 71 4.26 11.47 -22.12
C ASN A 71 5.64 10.82 -21.89
N SER A 72 6.71 11.38 -22.44
CA SER A 72 8.09 10.88 -22.25
C SER A 72 8.65 11.11 -20.85
N GLU A 73 8.10 12.06 -20.09
CA GLU A 73 8.51 12.30 -18.71
C GLU A 73 7.89 11.27 -17.74
N GLU A 74 6.78 10.65 -18.12
CA GLU A 74 6.18 9.57 -17.36
C GLU A 74 7.02 8.31 -17.48
N TYR A 75 7.22 7.63 -16.36
CA TYR A 75 7.83 6.31 -16.28
C TYR A 75 7.01 5.40 -15.38
N PHE A 76 7.21 4.11 -15.55
CA PHE A 76 6.54 3.08 -14.79
C PHE A 76 7.53 2.28 -13.97
N THR A 77 7.10 1.79 -12.80
CA THR A 77 7.90 0.86 -12.01
C THR A 77 7.04 -0.37 -11.71
N ALA A 78 7.50 -1.53 -12.16
CA ALA A 78 6.87 -2.81 -11.88
C ALA A 78 7.63 -3.54 -10.76
N TYR A 79 6.89 -4.18 -9.85
CA TYR A 79 7.46 -4.82 -8.67
C TYR A 79 7.13 -6.31 -8.64
N PHE A 80 8.13 -7.10 -8.23
CA PHE A 80 7.96 -8.48 -7.77
C PHE A 80 8.91 -8.74 -6.61
N ARG A 81 8.63 -9.76 -5.79
CA ARG A 81 9.44 -10.08 -4.62
C ARG A 81 10.18 -11.38 -4.83
N ILE A 82 11.42 -11.44 -4.38
CA ILE A 82 12.25 -12.64 -4.32
C ILE A 82 12.65 -12.92 -2.87
N SER A 83 12.75 -14.18 -2.48
CA SER A 83 13.19 -14.60 -1.14
C SER A 83 14.65 -15.07 -1.08
N GLU A 84 15.33 -15.14 -2.21
CA GLU A 84 16.75 -15.45 -2.31
C GLU A 84 17.40 -14.75 -3.51
N PRO A 85 18.73 -14.52 -3.49
CA PRO A 85 19.47 -13.94 -4.62
C PRO A 85 19.37 -14.81 -5.87
N GLY A 86 19.48 -14.17 -7.04
CA GLY A 86 19.47 -14.91 -8.30
C GLY A 86 19.74 -14.05 -9.53
N VAL A 87 19.80 -14.73 -10.66
CA VAL A 87 19.97 -14.11 -11.98
C VAL A 87 18.64 -14.11 -12.71
N PHE A 88 18.30 -12.98 -13.33
CA PHE A 88 17.03 -12.75 -13.98
C PHE A 88 17.26 -12.21 -15.40
N GLN A 89 16.67 -12.86 -16.38
CA GLN A 89 16.68 -12.44 -17.79
C GLN A 89 15.28 -11.98 -18.17
N PHE A 90 15.17 -10.77 -18.66
CA PHE A 90 13.91 -10.10 -19.00
C PHE A 90 13.72 -10.03 -20.51
N SER A 91 12.49 -10.26 -20.94
CA SER A 91 12.06 -10.11 -22.34
C SER A 91 10.60 -9.64 -22.40
N ILE A 92 10.18 -9.15 -23.57
CA ILE A 92 8.76 -8.89 -23.86
C ILE A 92 8.42 -9.69 -25.13
N ASN A 93 7.48 -10.61 -25.01
CA ASN A 93 7.01 -11.42 -26.09
C ASN A 93 5.99 -10.64 -26.95
N LYS A 94 5.86 -10.98 -28.21
CA LYS A 94 5.03 -10.29 -29.19
C LYS A 94 3.56 -10.17 -28.77
N GLU A 95 3.01 -11.22 -28.16
CA GLU A 95 1.62 -11.23 -27.67
C GLU A 95 1.38 -10.27 -26.50
N SER A 96 2.44 -9.82 -25.84
CA SER A 96 2.39 -8.86 -24.72
C SER A 96 2.70 -7.42 -25.14
N LEU A 97 2.81 -7.16 -26.45
CA LEU A 97 3.32 -5.90 -26.99
C LEU A 97 2.46 -5.41 -28.15
N ALA A 98 2.01 -4.16 -28.09
CA ALA A 98 1.45 -3.46 -29.23
C ALA A 98 2.35 -2.27 -29.61
N VAL A 99 3.00 -2.36 -30.78
CA VAL A 99 3.92 -1.34 -31.30
C VAL A 99 3.27 -0.57 -32.42
N LEU A 100 3.22 0.76 -32.31
CA LEU A 100 2.66 1.65 -33.33
C LEU A 100 3.73 2.30 -34.22
N GLY A 101 5.00 2.01 -34.00
CA GLY A 101 6.13 2.56 -34.73
C GLY A 101 7.45 2.29 -34.01
N LYS A 102 8.50 3.04 -34.39
CA LYS A 102 9.80 2.91 -33.73
C LYS A 102 9.80 3.66 -32.39
N SER A 103 10.19 2.98 -31.30
CA SER A 103 10.37 3.53 -29.95
C SER A 103 11.61 2.96 -29.29
N ILE A 104 12.26 3.74 -28.42
CA ILE A 104 13.33 3.28 -27.56
C ILE A 104 12.84 3.40 -26.13
N LEU A 105 12.88 2.29 -25.38
CA LEU A 105 12.61 2.24 -23.97
C LEU A 105 13.88 1.91 -23.21
N GLU A 106 14.00 2.45 -22.00
CA GLU A 106 15.04 2.16 -21.03
C GLU A 106 14.47 1.38 -19.86
N PHE A 107 15.11 0.29 -19.52
CA PHE A 107 14.76 -0.59 -18.42
C PHE A 107 15.87 -0.54 -17.37
N THR A 108 15.52 -0.25 -16.11
CA THR A 108 16.51 -0.08 -15.03
C THR A 108 16.16 -0.95 -13.82
N ILE A 109 17.14 -1.69 -13.32
CA ILE A 109 17.11 -2.39 -12.03
C ILE A 109 18.39 -2.03 -11.28
N ASN A 110 18.32 -1.67 -10.00
CA ASN A 110 19.48 -1.36 -9.13
C ASN A 110 20.48 -0.39 -9.78
N ASN A 111 20.01 0.67 -10.45
CA ASN A 111 20.80 1.68 -11.16
C ASN A 111 21.52 1.19 -12.44
N GLU A 112 21.37 -0.07 -12.81
CA GLU A 112 21.86 -0.58 -14.10
C GLU A 112 20.74 -0.46 -15.14
N SER A 113 21.01 0.27 -16.23
CA SER A 113 20.02 0.53 -17.29
C SER A 113 20.41 -0.16 -18.60
N LYS A 114 19.38 -0.66 -19.30
CA LYS A 114 19.51 -1.25 -20.64
C LYS A 114 18.47 -0.64 -21.57
N ARG A 115 18.86 -0.32 -22.81
CA ARG A 115 17.96 0.28 -23.80
C ARG A 115 17.58 -0.72 -24.89
N VAL A 116 16.33 -0.74 -25.24
CA VAL A 116 15.77 -1.61 -26.27
C VAL A 116 14.99 -0.79 -27.28
N GLU A 117 15.28 -1.04 -28.55
CA GLU A 117 14.51 -0.48 -29.67
C GLU A 117 13.34 -1.40 -30.01
N PHE A 118 12.13 -0.88 -29.93
CA PHE A 118 10.90 -1.50 -30.39
C PHE A 118 10.53 -0.92 -31.74
N ASN A 119 10.31 -1.76 -32.71
CA ASN A 119 9.87 -1.39 -34.03
C ASN A 119 8.80 -2.37 -34.52
N ASP A 120 8.04 -1.99 -35.52
CA ASP A 120 7.01 -2.85 -36.12
C ASP A 120 7.67 -3.96 -36.92
N THR A 121 8.38 -4.87 -36.26
CA THR A 121 9.05 -6.02 -36.84
C THR A 121 8.30 -7.31 -36.48
N LYS A 122 8.55 -8.36 -37.26
CA LYS A 122 8.02 -9.71 -37.04
C LYS A 122 8.79 -10.49 -35.97
N LYS A 123 9.40 -9.79 -34.98
CA LYS A 123 10.14 -10.45 -33.91
C LYS A 123 9.15 -11.11 -32.94
N ASP A 124 9.42 -12.34 -32.57
CA ASP A 124 8.60 -13.08 -31.60
C ASP A 124 8.85 -12.60 -30.16
N SER A 125 10.03 -12.06 -29.88
CA SER A 125 10.42 -11.55 -28.58
C SER A 125 11.49 -10.45 -28.68
N TYR A 126 11.43 -9.49 -27.76
CA TYR A 126 12.41 -8.44 -27.55
C TYR A 126 13.19 -8.74 -26.26
N GLN A 127 14.46 -9.09 -26.37
CA GLN A 127 15.32 -9.27 -25.20
C GLN A 127 15.61 -7.91 -24.58
N ILE A 128 15.32 -7.75 -23.29
CA ILE A 128 15.57 -6.53 -22.52
C ILE A 128 16.98 -6.58 -21.95
N GLY A 129 17.31 -7.68 -21.24
CA GLY A 129 18.60 -7.87 -20.64
C GLY A 129 18.60 -8.84 -19.46
N ARG A 130 19.77 -8.98 -18.84
CA ARG A 130 20.01 -9.87 -17.72
C ARG A 130 20.57 -9.04 -16.56
N TRP A 131 20.06 -9.30 -15.34
CA TRP A 131 20.55 -8.69 -14.10
C TRP A 131 20.77 -9.76 -13.05
N GLU A 132 21.81 -9.57 -12.26
CA GLU A 132 22.05 -10.30 -11.03
C GLU A 132 21.45 -9.51 -9.85
N ILE A 133 20.60 -10.14 -9.06
CA ILE A 133 20.00 -9.55 -7.86
C ILE A 133 20.60 -10.26 -6.66
N THR A 134 21.39 -9.53 -5.89
CA THR A 134 22.22 -10.07 -4.80
C THR A 134 21.51 -10.11 -3.45
N GLU A 135 20.40 -9.36 -3.30
CA GLU A 135 19.68 -9.26 -2.04
C GLU A 135 18.22 -9.70 -2.20
N PRO A 136 17.69 -10.51 -1.28
CA PRO A 136 16.26 -10.82 -1.25
C PRO A 136 15.43 -9.56 -0.94
N GLY A 137 14.21 -9.53 -1.43
CA GLY A 137 13.29 -8.40 -1.24
C GLY A 137 12.51 -8.08 -2.50
N TYR A 138 12.05 -6.83 -2.59
CA TYR A 138 11.34 -6.34 -3.76
C TYR A 138 12.30 -5.87 -4.85
N VAL A 139 12.13 -6.41 -6.05
CA VAL A 139 12.81 -5.98 -7.27
C VAL A 139 11.93 -4.94 -7.97
N ALA A 140 12.50 -3.78 -8.27
CA ALA A 140 11.84 -2.68 -8.95
C ALA A 140 12.38 -2.56 -10.38
N LEU A 141 11.57 -2.94 -11.36
CA LEU A 141 11.87 -2.75 -12.79
C LEU A 141 11.27 -1.42 -13.23
N LYS A 142 12.11 -0.40 -13.42
CA LYS A 142 11.71 0.90 -13.96
C LYS A 142 11.71 0.85 -15.49
N ILE A 143 10.65 1.36 -16.12
CA ILE A 143 10.44 1.41 -17.57
C ILE A 143 10.24 2.87 -17.96
N LYS A 144 11.15 3.44 -18.75
CA LYS A 144 11.13 4.84 -19.20
C LYS A 144 11.13 4.94 -20.72
N GLY A 145 10.30 5.81 -21.28
CA GLY A 145 10.34 6.19 -22.68
C GLY A 145 11.49 7.13 -22.99
N ILE A 146 12.34 6.80 -23.95
CA ILE A 146 13.47 7.62 -24.37
C ILE A 146 13.16 8.38 -25.64
N SER A 147 12.62 7.67 -26.65
CA SER A 147 12.20 8.30 -27.90
C SER A 147 11.11 7.49 -28.59
N LYS A 148 10.32 8.15 -29.41
CA LYS A 148 9.30 7.53 -30.27
C LYS A 148 9.11 8.37 -31.53
N ASN A 149 8.67 7.73 -32.63
CA ASN A 149 8.37 8.39 -33.90
C ASN A 149 6.86 8.46 -34.21
N LYS A 150 6.01 8.02 -33.28
CA LYS A 150 4.55 8.10 -33.33
C LYS A 150 4.02 8.78 -32.05
N SER A 151 2.71 8.98 -31.96
CA SER A 151 2.07 9.63 -30.81
C SER A 151 2.29 8.91 -29.49
N ASN A 152 2.28 7.57 -29.52
CA ASN A 152 2.35 6.74 -28.32
C ASN A 152 3.63 5.91 -28.26
N PHE A 153 4.11 5.61 -27.06
CA PHE A 153 5.00 4.50 -26.80
C PHE A 153 4.25 3.17 -26.95
N PRO A 154 4.94 2.02 -26.99
CA PRO A 154 4.28 0.73 -27.04
C PRO A 154 3.38 0.48 -25.85
N SER A 155 2.23 -0.17 -26.07
CA SER A 155 1.47 -0.78 -24.98
C SER A 155 2.14 -2.10 -24.58
N ILE A 156 2.28 -2.33 -23.26
CA ILE A 156 2.96 -3.51 -22.73
C ILE A 156 2.07 -4.15 -21.66
N SER A 157 1.62 -5.38 -21.89
CA SER A 157 0.77 -6.07 -20.94
C SER A 157 1.55 -6.85 -19.89
N ARG A 158 2.66 -7.47 -20.28
CA ARG A 158 3.46 -8.37 -19.45
C ARG A 158 4.95 -8.27 -19.77
N VAL A 159 5.78 -8.56 -18.79
CA VAL A 159 7.21 -8.81 -18.98
C VAL A 159 7.47 -10.29 -18.66
N THR A 160 8.11 -11.01 -19.58
CA THR A 160 8.54 -12.40 -19.37
C THR A 160 9.90 -12.39 -18.69
N ILE A 161 10.04 -13.18 -17.64
CA ILE A 161 11.22 -13.23 -16.78
C ILE A 161 11.65 -14.70 -16.64
N ASN A 162 12.85 -15.01 -17.09
CA ASN A 162 13.54 -16.26 -16.81
C ASN A 162 14.47 -16.06 -15.62
N SER A 163 14.47 -16.98 -14.67
CA SER A 163 15.22 -16.84 -13.42
C SER A 163 15.97 -18.10 -13.04
N SER A 164 17.08 -17.92 -12.31
CA SER A 164 17.88 -19.00 -11.75
C SER A 164 17.34 -19.53 -10.41
N ILE A 165 16.29 -18.92 -9.85
CA ILE A 165 15.68 -19.36 -8.59
C ILE A 165 14.33 -20.06 -8.83
N ALA A 166 13.91 -20.86 -7.86
CA ALA A 166 12.68 -21.64 -7.94
C ALA A 166 11.43 -20.74 -7.86
N LYS A 167 10.31 -21.22 -8.45
CA LYS A 167 9.07 -20.44 -8.56
C LYS A 167 8.46 -20.08 -7.19
N ASP A 168 8.57 -20.94 -6.21
CA ASP A 168 8.09 -20.71 -4.82
C ASP A 168 8.87 -19.61 -4.08
N LYS A 169 10.01 -19.16 -4.63
CA LYS A 169 10.82 -18.05 -4.14
C LYS A 169 10.41 -16.68 -4.71
N ILE A 170 9.40 -16.65 -5.57
CA ILE A 170 8.99 -15.45 -6.32
C ILE A 170 7.52 -15.16 -6.01
N ALA A 171 7.22 -13.93 -5.61
CA ALA A 171 5.86 -13.47 -5.31
C ALA A 171 5.52 -12.19 -6.07
N PHE A 172 4.35 -12.15 -6.66
CA PHE A 172 3.76 -11.00 -7.36
C PHE A 172 2.27 -11.26 -7.59
N VAL A 173 1.51 -10.24 -7.99
CA VAL A 173 0.10 -10.38 -8.36
C VAL A 173 0.01 -11.12 -9.69
N GLN A 174 -0.44 -12.37 -9.68
CA GLN A 174 -0.31 -13.30 -10.81
C GLN A 174 -1.41 -13.15 -11.87
N ASN A 175 -2.64 -12.83 -11.44
CA ASN A 175 -3.82 -12.72 -12.29
C ASN A 175 -4.84 -11.74 -11.72
N ASP A 176 -5.91 -11.45 -12.48
CA ASP A 176 -6.98 -10.53 -12.10
C ASP A 176 -8.23 -11.26 -11.57
N GLU A 177 -8.12 -12.51 -11.16
CA GLU A 177 -9.22 -13.24 -10.54
C GLU A 177 -9.69 -12.51 -9.28
N GLY A 178 -11.00 -12.29 -9.13
CA GLY A 178 -11.54 -11.48 -8.02
C GLY A 178 -11.05 -10.03 -7.99
N SER A 179 -10.68 -9.46 -9.14
CA SER A 179 -10.14 -8.09 -9.27
C SER A 179 -8.79 -7.89 -8.54
N PHE A 180 -7.96 -8.94 -8.48
CA PHE A 180 -6.69 -8.88 -7.75
C PHE A 180 -5.67 -7.91 -8.35
N TYR A 181 -5.80 -7.47 -9.60
CA TYR A 181 -4.98 -6.35 -10.09
C TYR A 181 -5.28 -5.06 -9.33
N HIS A 182 -6.54 -4.79 -9.05
CA HIS A 182 -6.94 -3.66 -8.23
C HIS A 182 -6.46 -3.81 -6.77
N TRP A 183 -6.81 -4.93 -6.11
CA TRP A 183 -6.46 -5.18 -4.72
C TRP A 183 -4.94 -5.28 -4.49
N GLY A 184 -4.21 -5.96 -5.38
CA GLY A 184 -2.76 -6.08 -5.32
C GLY A 184 -2.03 -4.75 -5.48
N ARG A 185 -2.53 -3.86 -6.34
CA ARG A 185 -2.00 -2.49 -6.46
C ARG A 185 -2.33 -1.62 -5.25
N ARG A 186 -3.48 -1.80 -4.60
CA ARG A 186 -3.76 -1.14 -3.32
C ARG A 186 -2.76 -1.55 -2.24
N GLY A 187 -2.32 -2.78 -2.26
CA GLY A 187 -1.52 -3.39 -1.21
C GLY A 187 -2.39 -3.93 -0.06
N PRO A 188 -1.78 -4.64 0.92
CA PRO A 188 -2.52 -5.26 2.00
C PRO A 188 -3.20 -4.25 2.92
N SER A 189 -4.47 -4.49 3.28
CA SER A 189 -5.11 -3.87 4.43
C SER A 189 -4.68 -4.61 5.70
N VAL A 190 -4.37 -3.89 6.76
CA VAL A 190 -3.82 -4.45 8.00
C VAL A 190 -4.62 -3.99 9.21
N HIS A 191 -4.79 -4.88 10.18
CA HIS A 191 -5.75 -4.71 11.26
C HIS A 191 -5.15 -5.04 12.64
N LEU A 192 -5.64 -4.34 13.65
CA LEU A 192 -5.49 -4.67 15.07
C LEU A 192 -6.87 -5.09 15.60
N ASN A 193 -7.03 -6.33 15.99
CA ASN A 193 -8.25 -6.82 16.62
C ASN A 193 -8.04 -6.83 18.12
N TYR A 194 -8.66 -5.90 18.83
CA TYR A 194 -8.46 -5.70 20.26
C TYR A 194 -9.13 -6.80 21.09
N GLN A 195 -8.44 -7.26 22.12
CA GLN A 195 -8.92 -8.29 23.01
C GLN A 195 -9.71 -7.65 24.16
N VAL A 196 -11.01 -7.82 24.12
CA VAL A 196 -11.94 -7.36 25.17
C VAL A 196 -12.84 -8.51 25.61
N PRO A 197 -13.33 -8.56 26.87
CA PRO A 197 -14.24 -9.61 27.32
C PRO A 197 -15.51 -9.64 26.45
N THR A 198 -15.90 -10.84 26.00
CA THR A 198 -17.03 -11.04 25.09
C THR A 198 -18.39 -10.85 25.75
N ASP A 199 -18.47 -10.96 27.08
CA ASP A 199 -19.64 -10.79 27.94
C ASP A 199 -19.80 -9.39 28.49
N ALA A 200 -18.84 -8.48 28.25
CA ALA A 200 -18.89 -7.10 28.71
C ALA A 200 -19.97 -6.30 27.95
N THR A 201 -20.77 -5.52 28.71
CA THR A 201 -21.74 -4.56 28.16
C THR A 201 -21.04 -3.21 27.91
N ILE A 202 -20.36 -3.10 26.77
CA ILE A 202 -19.47 -1.93 26.50
C ILE A 202 -20.29 -0.82 25.83
N GLU A 203 -20.43 0.30 26.52
CA GLU A 203 -21.14 1.48 26.04
C GLU A 203 -20.23 2.44 25.27
N TRP A 204 -18.96 2.60 25.72
CA TRP A 204 -18.03 3.56 25.15
C TRP A 204 -16.75 2.88 24.70
N TYR A 205 -16.19 3.38 23.58
CA TYR A 205 -14.89 2.99 23.07
C TYR A 205 -14.08 4.24 22.68
N TYR A 206 -12.91 4.39 23.32
CA TYR A 206 -11.98 5.49 23.12
C TYR A 206 -10.70 5.00 22.47
N ASN A 207 -10.11 5.80 21.57
CA ASN A 207 -8.84 5.53 20.90
C ASN A 207 -8.16 6.84 20.52
N GLU A 208 -6.83 6.84 20.45
CA GLU A 208 -6.01 7.93 19.92
C GLU A 208 -5.25 7.48 18.69
N VAL A 209 -5.20 8.36 17.69
CA VAL A 209 -4.53 8.09 16.40
C VAL A 209 -3.52 9.18 16.12
N THR A 210 -2.30 8.76 15.80
CA THR A 210 -1.23 9.62 15.28
C THR A 210 -0.75 9.08 13.95
N VAL A 211 -0.91 9.85 12.88
CA VAL A 211 -0.29 9.56 11.59
C VAL A 211 1.07 10.28 11.58
N PRO A 212 2.21 9.58 11.53
CA PRO A 212 3.51 10.23 11.50
C PRO A 212 3.66 11.16 10.29
N THR A 213 4.45 12.22 10.44
CA THR A 213 4.72 13.17 9.36
C THR A 213 5.26 12.47 8.11
N GLY A 214 4.65 12.74 6.96
CA GLY A 214 4.99 12.12 5.67
C GLY A 214 4.37 10.75 5.43
N GLN A 215 3.54 10.24 6.36
CA GLN A 215 2.79 9.00 6.20
C GLN A 215 1.32 9.23 5.80
N ASP A 216 0.92 10.49 5.63
CA ASP A 216 -0.40 10.96 5.25
C ASP A 216 -0.62 10.93 3.73
N ILE A 217 -0.44 9.77 3.15
CA ILE A 217 -0.51 9.52 1.70
C ILE A 217 -1.97 9.58 1.22
N ILE A 218 -2.22 10.20 0.06
CA ILE A 218 -3.54 10.20 -0.59
C ILE A 218 -4.04 8.76 -0.77
N GLY A 219 -5.32 8.55 -0.58
CA GLY A 219 -5.95 7.23 -0.65
C GLY A 219 -5.83 6.42 0.64
N SER A 220 -5.39 7.02 1.75
CA SER A 220 -5.25 6.33 3.03
C SER A 220 -6.48 6.48 3.91
N TYR A 221 -6.87 5.39 4.56
CA TYR A 221 -7.83 5.37 5.66
C TYR A 221 -7.18 4.81 6.91
N TYR A 222 -7.11 5.64 7.94
CA TYR A 222 -6.64 5.34 9.28
C TYR A 222 -7.86 5.21 10.19
N MET A 223 -8.40 3.99 10.30
CA MET A 223 -9.59 3.74 11.10
C MET A 223 -9.21 3.57 12.58
N ALA A 224 -9.71 4.47 13.41
CA ALA A 224 -9.51 4.45 14.86
C ALA A 224 -10.41 3.40 15.52
N ASN A 225 -11.72 3.55 15.40
CA ASN A 225 -12.72 2.79 16.12
C ASN A 225 -13.60 1.99 15.14
N GLY A 226 -13.17 0.77 14.81
CA GLY A 226 -13.99 -0.23 14.17
C GLY A 226 -14.81 -1.00 15.22
N PHE A 227 -16.03 -1.30 14.91
CA PHE A 227 -16.95 -2.08 15.72
C PHE A 227 -17.82 -2.99 14.84
N ALA A 228 -18.64 -3.83 15.43
CA ALA A 228 -19.42 -4.82 14.68
C ALA A 228 -20.31 -4.22 13.61
N GLU A 229 -20.85 -3.03 13.82
CA GLU A 229 -21.88 -2.41 12.99
C GLU A 229 -21.39 -1.17 12.22
N GLY A 230 -20.07 -0.84 12.29
CA GLY A 230 -19.57 0.35 11.61
C GLY A 230 -18.10 0.68 11.85
N TYR A 231 -17.72 1.88 11.43
CA TYR A 231 -16.33 2.33 11.46
C TYR A 231 -16.22 3.85 11.63
N PHE A 232 -15.14 4.29 12.29
CA PHE A 232 -14.86 5.68 12.59
C PHE A 232 -13.35 5.96 12.54
N GLY A 233 -12.91 6.96 11.78
CA GLY A 233 -11.51 7.29 11.60
C GLY A 233 -11.27 8.50 10.70
N ILE A 234 -10.05 8.62 10.16
CA ILE A 234 -9.61 9.73 9.31
C ILE A 234 -9.08 9.25 7.96
N GLN A 235 -9.30 10.06 6.93
CA GLN A 235 -8.89 9.79 5.55
C GLN A 235 -8.08 10.94 4.96
N VAL A 236 -7.24 10.61 3.96
CA VAL A 236 -6.64 11.56 3.02
C VAL A 236 -7.25 11.30 1.65
N ASN A 237 -8.13 12.20 1.21
CA ASN A 237 -8.90 12.02 -0.02
C ASN A 237 -8.24 12.69 -1.24
N SER A 238 -7.50 13.78 -1.03
CA SER A 238 -6.71 14.47 -2.05
C SER A 238 -5.62 15.33 -1.40
N ASP A 239 -4.86 16.07 -2.19
CA ASP A 239 -3.87 17.05 -1.69
C ASP A 239 -4.51 18.16 -0.84
N THR A 240 -5.79 18.42 -1.04
CA THR A 240 -6.53 19.53 -0.39
C THR A 240 -7.69 19.08 0.49
N GLU A 241 -8.04 17.79 0.49
CA GLU A 241 -9.18 17.28 1.25
C GLU A 241 -8.80 16.12 2.16
N ARG A 242 -9.07 16.28 3.44
CA ARG A 242 -9.03 15.25 4.47
C ARG A 242 -10.37 15.17 5.18
N ARG A 243 -10.72 13.99 5.66
CA ARG A 243 -12.02 13.75 6.28
C ARG A 243 -11.88 13.06 7.63
N VAL A 244 -12.80 13.37 8.53
CA VAL A 244 -13.18 12.52 9.66
C VAL A 244 -14.45 11.79 9.23
N LEU A 245 -14.42 10.47 9.19
CA LEU A 245 -15.50 9.63 8.62
C LEU A 245 -16.08 8.72 9.69
N PHE A 246 -17.42 8.73 9.83
CA PHE A 246 -18.17 7.80 10.68
C PHE A 246 -19.34 7.20 9.89
N SER A 247 -19.44 5.88 9.86
CA SER A 247 -20.49 5.16 9.14
C SER A 247 -21.01 3.96 9.93
N VAL A 248 -22.28 3.63 9.69
CA VAL A 248 -22.96 2.49 10.31
C VAL A 248 -23.63 1.67 9.22
N TRP A 249 -23.31 0.36 9.13
CA TRP A 249 -23.94 -0.55 8.17
C TRP A 249 -25.41 -0.80 8.48
N SER A 250 -26.23 -0.88 7.43
CA SER A 250 -27.60 -1.38 7.53
C SER A 250 -27.62 -2.84 8.01
N PRO A 251 -28.65 -3.31 8.73
CA PRO A 251 -28.86 -4.72 8.98
C PRO A 251 -29.25 -5.51 7.70
N PHE A 252 -29.58 -4.81 6.61
CA PHE A 252 -29.87 -5.40 5.31
C PHE A 252 -28.60 -5.46 4.46
N VAL A 253 -28.18 -6.68 4.12
CA VAL A 253 -26.93 -6.91 3.36
C VAL A 253 -27.18 -6.62 1.87
N THR A 254 -26.62 -5.53 1.37
CA THR A 254 -26.67 -5.11 -0.03
C THR A 254 -25.52 -4.13 -0.31
N ASP A 255 -25.08 -4.06 -1.55
CA ASP A 255 -24.11 -3.05 -2.02
C ASP A 255 -24.80 -1.81 -2.62
N ASP A 256 -26.11 -1.90 -2.87
CA ASP A 256 -26.93 -0.79 -3.37
C ASP A 256 -27.84 -0.22 -2.26
N PRO A 257 -27.53 0.97 -1.72
CA PRO A 257 -28.32 1.57 -0.66
C PRO A 257 -29.80 1.86 -1.06
N ALA A 258 -30.08 2.02 -2.36
CA ALA A 258 -31.44 2.24 -2.85
C ALA A 258 -32.35 1.03 -2.64
N THR A 259 -31.79 -0.17 -2.47
CA THR A 259 -32.54 -1.41 -2.25
C THR A 259 -32.88 -1.67 -0.77
N ILE A 260 -32.36 -0.86 0.17
CA ILE A 260 -32.60 -1.03 1.59
C ILE A 260 -34.07 -0.73 1.91
N PRO A 261 -34.84 -1.67 2.48
CA PRO A 261 -36.19 -1.39 2.95
C PRO A 261 -36.21 -0.28 3.99
N ASP A 262 -37.24 0.58 4.00
CA ASP A 262 -37.34 1.73 4.91
C ASP A 262 -37.22 1.33 6.39
N SER A 263 -37.75 0.16 6.77
CA SER A 263 -37.63 -0.39 8.13
C SER A 263 -36.22 -0.75 8.54
N LYS A 264 -35.27 -0.91 7.58
CA LYS A 264 -33.89 -1.32 7.79
C LYS A 264 -32.89 -0.21 7.50
N LYS A 265 -33.37 0.98 7.09
CA LYS A 265 -32.50 2.15 6.87
C LYS A 265 -31.94 2.68 8.19
N ILE A 266 -30.68 3.11 8.11
CA ILE A 266 -30.04 3.84 9.22
C ILE A 266 -30.68 5.21 9.34
N LYS A 267 -31.10 5.58 10.55
CA LYS A 267 -31.71 6.88 10.80
C LYS A 267 -30.72 7.85 11.42
N LEU A 268 -30.52 9.00 10.78
CA LEU A 268 -29.76 10.10 11.37
C LEU A 268 -30.60 10.74 12.49
N LEU A 269 -30.08 10.71 13.72
CA LEU A 269 -30.69 11.38 14.88
C LEU A 269 -30.16 12.79 15.08
N LYS A 270 -28.82 12.95 14.92
CA LYS A 270 -28.13 14.23 15.11
C LYS A 270 -26.82 14.24 14.33
N LYS A 271 -26.40 15.42 13.85
CA LYS A 271 -25.07 15.64 13.27
C LYS A 271 -24.42 16.90 13.83
N GLY A 272 -23.11 16.94 13.80
CA GLY A 272 -22.31 18.10 14.17
C GLY A 272 -22.34 19.21 13.14
N ALA A 273 -21.86 20.38 13.51
CA ALA A 273 -21.70 21.50 12.62
C ALA A 273 -20.72 21.16 11.49
N GLY A 274 -21.03 21.51 10.25
CA GLY A 274 -20.19 21.24 9.07
C GLY A 274 -20.15 19.78 8.62
N VAL A 275 -20.82 18.86 9.30
CA VAL A 275 -20.85 17.45 8.93
C VAL A 275 -21.81 17.21 7.76
N THR A 276 -21.33 16.55 6.73
CA THR A 276 -22.13 16.02 5.62
C THR A 276 -22.61 14.62 5.95
N THR A 277 -23.86 14.31 5.63
CA THR A 277 -24.49 13.00 5.87
C THR A 277 -25.13 12.48 4.60
N GLY A 278 -25.18 11.16 4.44
CA GLY A 278 -25.74 10.47 3.29
C GLY A 278 -25.81 8.98 3.52
N GLU A 279 -25.91 8.25 2.43
CA GLU A 279 -25.82 6.78 2.38
C GLU A 279 -24.57 6.39 1.62
N PHE A 280 -24.04 5.19 1.89
CA PHE A 280 -22.91 4.59 1.15
C PHE A 280 -23.32 3.22 0.61
N GLY A 281 -22.58 2.76 -0.42
CA GLY A 281 -22.73 1.46 -1.08
C GLY A 281 -21.41 0.92 -1.59
N ASN A 282 -21.45 -0.15 -2.39
CA ASN A 282 -20.37 -0.87 -3.04
C ASN A 282 -19.53 -1.82 -2.15
N GLU A 283 -19.52 -1.65 -0.84
CA GLU A 283 -18.87 -2.55 0.12
C GLU A 283 -19.79 -2.74 1.34
N GLY A 284 -20.99 -3.30 1.09
CA GLY A 284 -22.13 -3.17 1.97
C GLY A 284 -22.74 -1.77 1.86
N SER A 285 -23.82 -1.49 2.59
CA SER A 285 -24.51 -0.19 2.55
C SER A 285 -25.01 0.24 3.91
N GLY A 286 -25.23 1.54 4.09
CA GLY A 286 -25.71 2.09 5.35
C GLY A 286 -25.66 3.61 5.40
N GLY A 287 -25.73 4.15 6.60
CA GLY A 287 -25.62 5.59 6.87
C GLY A 287 -24.18 6.05 6.95
N GLN A 288 -23.86 7.13 6.24
CA GLN A 288 -22.54 7.75 6.21
C GLN A 288 -22.59 9.17 6.76
N SER A 289 -21.53 9.54 7.46
CA SER A 289 -21.25 10.94 7.81
C SER A 289 -19.78 11.25 7.66
N TYR A 290 -19.43 12.46 7.24
CA TYR A 290 -18.07 12.94 7.26
C TYR A 290 -17.97 14.44 7.52
N LEU A 291 -16.92 14.83 8.23
CA LEU A 291 -16.49 16.19 8.41
C LEU A 291 -15.24 16.43 7.53
N LYS A 292 -15.29 17.42 6.63
CA LYS A 292 -14.08 17.92 5.98
C LYS A 292 -13.26 18.67 7.02
N TYR A 293 -12.15 18.09 7.42
CA TYR A 293 -11.24 18.62 8.41
C TYR A 293 -9.81 18.31 8.01
N ASN A 294 -9.01 19.33 7.74
CA ASN A 294 -7.62 19.18 7.32
C ASN A 294 -6.72 18.89 8.53
N TRP A 295 -6.87 17.70 9.10
CA TRP A 295 -6.04 17.21 10.18
C TRP A 295 -4.55 17.14 9.74
N ILE A 296 -3.64 17.30 10.70
CA ILE A 296 -2.20 17.49 10.47
C ILE A 296 -1.46 16.23 10.90
N ALA A 297 -0.63 15.67 10.00
CA ALA A 297 0.26 14.57 10.34
C ALA A 297 1.26 15.00 11.44
N GLY A 298 1.53 14.09 12.37
CA GLY A 298 2.31 14.36 13.60
C GLY A 298 1.46 14.73 14.80
N ASN A 299 0.22 15.20 14.62
CA ASN A 299 -0.70 15.45 15.73
C ASN A 299 -1.48 14.19 16.12
N THR A 300 -1.83 14.11 17.41
CA THR A 300 -2.66 13.02 17.95
C THR A 300 -4.12 13.47 18.05
N TYR A 301 -5.00 12.71 17.40
CA TYR A 301 -6.45 12.94 17.39
C TYR A 301 -7.15 11.89 18.24
N GLN A 302 -8.23 12.30 18.94
CA GLN A 302 -8.95 11.43 19.86
C GLN A 302 -10.33 11.08 19.28
N PHE A 303 -10.70 9.83 19.43
CA PHE A 303 -11.94 9.24 18.91
C PHE A 303 -12.72 8.62 20.05
N LEU A 304 -13.96 9.02 20.23
CA LEU A 304 -14.85 8.47 21.23
C LEU A 304 -16.16 8.02 20.56
N LEU A 305 -16.44 6.74 20.68
CA LEU A 305 -17.63 6.10 20.14
C LEU A 305 -18.53 5.63 21.27
N ARG A 306 -19.82 5.89 21.17
CA ARG A 306 -20.84 5.39 22.09
C ARG A 306 -21.83 4.50 21.35
N GLY A 307 -22.20 3.35 21.92
CA GLY A 307 -23.24 2.45 21.42
C GLY A 307 -24.20 2.05 22.52
N VAL A 308 -25.48 2.41 22.40
CA VAL A 308 -26.52 2.17 23.43
C VAL A 308 -27.74 1.51 22.81
N PRO A 309 -28.07 0.27 23.23
CA PRO A 309 -29.34 -0.37 22.84
C PRO A 309 -30.53 0.42 23.36
N GLN A 310 -31.59 0.46 22.55
CA GLN A 310 -32.85 1.14 22.84
C GLN A 310 -33.96 0.12 23.12
N ASN A 311 -35.08 0.57 23.73
CA ASN A 311 -36.20 -0.34 24.06
C ASN A 311 -37.02 -0.80 22.84
N ASP A 312 -36.75 -0.24 21.67
CA ASP A 312 -37.49 -0.48 20.42
C ASP A 312 -36.75 -1.47 19.46
N ASN A 313 -35.86 -2.29 19.97
CA ASN A 313 -35.03 -3.20 19.19
C ASN A 313 -34.08 -2.44 18.20
N SER A 314 -33.59 -1.29 18.59
CA SER A 314 -32.59 -0.54 17.86
C SER A 314 -31.38 -0.23 18.74
N THR A 315 -30.27 0.21 18.14
CA THR A 315 -29.08 0.72 18.85
C THR A 315 -28.71 2.08 18.30
N THR A 316 -28.46 3.02 19.20
CA THR A 316 -27.95 4.34 18.85
C THR A 316 -26.44 4.35 18.95
N TYR A 317 -25.76 4.68 17.85
CA TYR A 317 -24.32 4.87 17.76
C TYR A 317 -23.98 6.34 17.58
N THR A 318 -23.10 6.88 18.43
CA THR A 318 -22.73 8.31 18.43
C THR A 318 -21.22 8.45 18.44
N ALA A 319 -20.68 9.21 17.48
CA ALA A 319 -19.24 9.43 17.31
C ALA A 319 -18.85 10.87 17.64
N TYR A 320 -17.81 11.03 18.46
CA TYR A 320 -17.19 12.30 18.83
C TYR A 320 -15.72 12.30 18.47
N PHE A 321 -15.26 13.40 17.90
CA PHE A 321 -13.88 13.64 17.49
C PHE A 321 -13.28 14.82 18.23
N PHE A 322 -12.04 14.65 18.74
CA PHE A 322 -11.27 15.74 19.35
C PHE A 322 -10.09 16.10 18.48
N ALA A 323 -10.00 17.38 18.12
CA ALA A 323 -8.87 17.95 17.40
C ALA A 323 -8.05 18.82 18.37
N PRO A 324 -6.75 18.56 18.55
CA PRO A 324 -5.91 19.33 19.47
C PRO A 324 -5.81 20.79 19.06
N GLU A 325 -5.90 21.10 17.76
CA GLU A 325 -5.87 22.48 17.24
C GLU A 325 -7.08 23.31 17.69
N LEU A 326 -8.21 22.66 17.92
CA LEU A 326 -9.45 23.30 18.36
C LEU A 326 -9.67 23.16 19.87
N ASN A 327 -8.93 22.26 20.52
CA ASN A 327 -9.02 21.92 21.96
C ASN A 327 -10.47 21.67 22.41
N GLN A 328 -11.28 20.98 21.57
CA GLN A 328 -12.67 20.68 21.89
C GLN A 328 -13.16 19.40 21.19
N TRP A 329 -14.12 18.74 21.85
CA TRP A 329 -14.85 17.63 21.27
C TRP A 329 -15.90 18.12 20.27
N GLN A 330 -16.00 17.49 19.15
CA GLN A 330 -16.99 17.74 18.10
C GLN A 330 -17.87 16.49 17.93
N LEU A 331 -19.18 16.67 17.92
CA LEU A 331 -20.08 15.62 17.46
C LEU A 331 -19.86 15.42 15.96
N ILE A 332 -19.65 14.19 15.53
CA ILE A 332 -19.70 13.84 14.10
C ILE A 332 -21.13 13.49 13.74
N ALA A 333 -21.66 12.36 14.19
CA ALA A 333 -23.05 12.03 14.00
C ALA A 333 -23.56 11.08 15.10
N SER A 334 -24.89 11.01 15.21
CA SER A 334 -25.60 10.00 15.97
C SER A 334 -26.58 9.30 15.03
N PHE A 335 -26.38 7.99 14.85
CA PHE A 335 -27.22 7.14 14.01
C PHE A 335 -27.98 6.12 14.87
N ASN A 336 -29.24 5.87 14.50
CA ASN A 336 -30.00 4.74 15.02
C ASN A 336 -30.00 3.62 13.98
N ARG A 337 -29.58 2.44 14.41
CA ARG A 337 -29.58 1.21 13.61
C ARG A 337 -30.73 0.31 14.06
N PRO A 338 -31.72 0.06 13.21
CA PRO A 338 -32.83 -0.84 13.53
C PRO A 338 -32.38 -2.31 13.61
N GLU A 339 -33.25 -3.17 14.08
CA GLU A 339 -33.00 -4.63 14.21
C GLU A 339 -31.68 -4.95 14.95
N THR A 340 -31.33 -4.13 15.91
CA THR A 340 -30.06 -4.22 16.64
C THR A 340 -30.32 -3.89 18.10
N ASN A 341 -30.08 -4.87 18.98
CA ASN A 341 -30.21 -4.68 20.41
C ASN A 341 -28.93 -5.15 21.11
N THR A 342 -27.85 -4.37 20.97
CA THR A 342 -26.54 -4.73 21.52
C THR A 342 -25.73 -3.50 21.86
N TYR A 343 -24.88 -3.62 22.88
CA TYR A 343 -23.76 -2.71 23.14
C TYR A 343 -22.65 -2.88 22.08
N LEU A 344 -21.63 -2.04 22.15
CA LEU A 344 -20.45 -2.12 21.24
C LEU A 344 -19.74 -3.47 21.35
N LYS A 345 -19.31 -4.01 20.20
CA LYS A 345 -18.61 -5.30 20.07
C LYS A 345 -17.57 -5.24 18.95
N ARG A 346 -16.64 -6.21 18.94
CA ARG A 346 -15.66 -6.44 17.87
C ARG A 346 -14.77 -5.23 17.62
N PHE A 347 -14.11 -4.75 18.68
CA PHE A 347 -13.21 -3.59 18.60
C PHE A 347 -12.00 -3.88 17.75
N HIS A 348 -11.74 -3.02 16.77
CA HIS A 348 -10.59 -3.13 15.91
C HIS A 348 -10.17 -1.77 15.35
N SER A 349 -8.93 -1.67 14.90
CA SER A 349 -8.41 -0.58 14.08
C SER A 349 -7.84 -1.14 12.80
N PHE A 350 -7.79 -0.35 11.74
CA PHE A 350 -7.10 -0.74 10.52
C PHE A 350 -6.35 0.42 9.85
N LEU A 351 -5.42 0.05 8.98
CA LEU A 351 -4.77 0.90 8.01
C LEU A 351 -5.03 0.34 6.62
N GLU A 352 -5.64 1.13 5.77
CA GLU A 352 -6.01 0.76 4.42
C GLU A 352 -5.59 1.82 3.40
N ASN A 353 -5.20 1.38 2.21
CA ASN A 353 -5.10 2.19 1.01
C ASN A 353 -6.31 1.92 0.12
N PHE A 354 -7.11 2.93 -0.18
CA PHE A 354 -8.26 2.80 -1.10
C PHE A 354 -7.95 3.29 -2.54
N SER A 355 -6.69 3.69 -2.82
CA SER A 355 -6.24 4.15 -4.16
C SER A 355 -5.18 3.21 -4.72
N PRO A 356 -5.49 2.38 -5.75
CA PRO A 356 -4.52 1.47 -6.35
C PRO A 356 -3.29 2.18 -6.93
N GLU A 357 -3.42 3.45 -7.33
CA GLU A 357 -2.32 4.27 -7.86
C GLU A 357 -1.26 4.61 -6.81
N GLN A 358 -1.60 4.48 -5.53
CA GLN A 358 -0.76 4.86 -4.39
C GLN A 358 -0.21 3.65 -3.59
N GLY A 359 -0.39 2.41 -4.06
CA GLY A 359 0.08 1.23 -3.32
C GLY A 359 1.60 1.05 -3.29
N ASN A 360 2.33 1.82 -4.08
CA ASN A 360 3.80 1.92 -4.05
C ASN A 360 4.31 2.95 -3.02
N LYS A 361 3.43 3.55 -2.22
CA LYS A 361 3.78 4.46 -1.11
C LYS A 361 3.57 3.77 0.22
N SER A 362 4.54 3.92 1.13
CA SER A 362 4.43 3.40 2.49
C SER A 362 3.51 4.28 3.33
N ARG A 363 2.72 3.64 4.19
CA ARG A 363 1.82 4.26 5.18
C ARG A 363 2.10 3.69 6.54
N GLU A 364 2.02 4.53 7.55
CA GLU A 364 2.15 4.12 8.95
C GLU A 364 1.19 4.91 9.83
N VAL A 365 0.70 4.29 10.89
CA VAL A 365 -0.16 4.91 11.89
C VAL A 365 0.12 4.31 13.27
N LEU A 366 0.06 5.17 14.29
CA LEU A 366 0.16 4.79 15.69
C LEU A 366 -1.22 4.90 16.34
N PHE A 367 -1.51 3.95 17.23
CA PHE A 367 -2.71 3.91 18.05
C PHE A 367 -2.31 3.86 19.51
N ASN A 368 -2.87 4.79 20.32
CA ASN A 368 -2.54 4.95 21.73
C ASN A 368 -3.80 5.04 22.58
N ASN A 369 -3.66 4.77 23.86
CA ASN A 369 -4.71 4.99 24.86
C ASN A 369 -6.06 4.37 24.47
N GLN A 370 -6.08 3.06 24.13
CA GLN A 370 -7.31 2.35 23.86
C GLN A 370 -8.02 2.03 25.16
N TRP A 371 -9.27 2.50 25.30
CA TRP A 371 -10.10 2.26 26.48
C TRP A 371 -11.53 1.89 26.08
N TYR A 372 -12.15 1.04 26.89
CA TYR A 372 -13.60 0.87 26.85
C TYR A 372 -14.21 1.20 28.20
N CYS A 373 -15.49 1.64 28.19
CA CYS A 373 -16.28 1.81 29.39
C CYS A 373 -17.53 0.95 29.32
N ASP A 374 -17.79 0.20 30.38
CA ASP A 374 -18.99 -0.61 30.49
C ASP A 374 -20.23 0.26 30.81
N ALA A 375 -21.42 -0.33 30.70
CA ALA A 375 -22.70 0.34 31.00
C ALA A 375 -22.87 0.74 32.47
N LYS A 376 -21.93 0.33 33.37
CA LYS A 376 -21.90 0.73 34.79
C LYS A 376 -20.95 1.91 35.03
N GLY A 377 -20.22 2.36 34.00
CA GLY A 377 -19.30 3.49 34.09
C GLY A 377 -17.85 3.10 34.44
N ASN A 378 -17.49 1.83 34.39
CA ASN A 378 -16.11 1.37 34.67
C ASN A 378 -15.26 1.46 33.41
N TRP A 379 -14.19 2.23 33.43
CA TRP A 379 -13.21 2.34 32.36
C TRP A 379 -12.12 1.28 32.52
N THR A 380 -11.79 0.62 31.42
CA THR A 380 -10.74 -0.41 31.34
C THR A 380 -9.87 -0.16 30.13
N GLU A 381 -8.55 -0.20 30.32
CA GLU A 381 -7.58 -0.07 29.26
C GLU A 381 -7.51 -1.34 28.41
N ILE A 382 -7.34 -1.16 27.08
CA ILE A 382 -7.12 -2.23 26.13
C ILE A 382 -5.62 -2.26 25.79
N ASN A 383 -4.92 -3.25 26.26
CA ASN A 383 -3.46 -3.40 26.11
C ASN A 383 -3.05 -4.62 25.26
N SER A 384 -4.00 -5.27 24.62
CA SER A 384 -3.76 -6.47 23.81
C SER A 384 -4.56 -6.44 22.52
N ALA A 385 -3.88 -6.74 21.41
CA ALA A 385 -4.49 -6.84 20.09
C ALA A 385 -3.88 -8.00 19.30
N LYS A 386 -4.68 -8.61 18.42
CA LYS A 386 -4.23 -9.58 17.42
C LYS A 386 -4.05 -8.87 16.10
N PHE A 387 -2.84 -8.90 15.56
CA PHE A 387 -2.53 -8.42 14.21
C PHE A 387 -3.07 -9.38 13.15
N THR A 388 -3.67 -8.83 12.08
CA THR A 388 -4.15 -9.59 10.90
C THR A 388 -3.97 -8.77 9.63
N THR A 389 -4.07 -9.43 8.48
CA THR A 389 -4.09 -8.80 7.16
C THR A 389 -5.24 -9.37 6.33
N ASP A 390 -5.57 -8.69 5.24
CA ASP A 390 -6.57 -9.14 4.26
C ASP A 390 -6.04 -10.26 3.35
N ASN A 391 -6.83 -10.63 2.33
CA ASN A 391 -6.47 -11.68 1.39
C ASN A 391 -5.23 -11.34 0.56
N THR A 392 -4.95 -10.08 0.28
CA THR A 392 -3.76 -9.64 -0.48
C THR A 392 -2.48 -10.05 0.23
N GLY A 393 -2.41 -9.86 1.55
CA GLY A 393 -1.31 -10.32 2.39
C GLY A 393 -1.33 -11.82 2.63
N THR A 394 -2.51 -12.41 2.93
CA THR A 394 -2.66 -13.83 3.26
C THR A 394 -2.28 -14.75 2.08
N ILE A 395 -2.62 -14.40 0.85
CA ILE A 395 -2.23 -15.13 -0.38
C ILE A 395 -0.72 -14.99 -0.65
N GLY A 396 -0.08 -13.94 -0.13
CA GLY A 396 1.34 -13.67 -0.33
C GLY A 396 1.67 -12.91 -1.61
N TYR A 397 0.69 -12.30 -2.26
CA TYR A 397 0.93 -11.42 -3.43
C TYR A 397 1.70 -10.16 -3.06
N ARG A 398 1.45 -9.63 -1.86
CA ARG A 398 2.14 -8.49 -1.27
C ARG A 398 2.53 -8.82 0.17
N MET A 399 3.80 -8.56 0.51
CA MET A 399 4.37 -8.87 1.84
C MET A 399 4.87 -7.61 2.56
N ASP A 400 4.62 -6.43 2.01
CA ASP A 400 5.02 -5.15 2.54
C ASP A 400 3.96 -4.62 3.53
N TYR A 401 3.82 -5.33 4.64
CA TYR A 401 2.94 -4.96 5.73
C TYR A 401 3.50 -5.40 7.08
N SER A 402 3.16 -4.66 8.13
CA SER A 402 3.60 -4.92 9.49
C SER A 402 2.60 -4.34 10.49
N GLY A 403 2.63 -4.84 11.71
CA GLY A 403 1.88 -4.30 12.83
C GLY A 403 2.29 -4.97 14.13
N GLY A 404 2.11 -4.27 15.24
CA GLY A 404 2.51 -4.75 16.54
C GLY A 404 2.56 -3.66 17.59
N LEU A 405 3.40 -3.83 18.61
CA LEU A 405 3.71 -2.87 19.65
C LEU A 405 5.05 -2.18 19.35
N LEU A 406 5.03 -0.85 19.40
CA LEU A 406 6.23 -0.01 19.32
C LEU A 406 6.63 0.40 20.75
N ASN A 407 7.84 0.03 21.17
CA ASN A 407 8.41 0.36 22.49
C ASN A 407 7.53 -0.04 23.69
N ASN A 408 6.65 -1.03 23.55
CA ASN A 408 5.66 -1.46 24.54
C ASN A 408 4.64 -0.38 24.97
N GLU A 409 4.48 0.69 24.19
CA GLU A 409 3.61 1.83 24.55
C GLU A 409 2.49 2.05 23.53
N SER A 410 2.79 1.89 22.23
CA SER A 410 1.85 2.19 21.14
C SER A 410 1.66 1.00 20.24
N PHE A 411 0.44 0.73 19.83
CA PHE A 411 0.22 -0.14 18.69
C PHE A 411 0.54 0.61 17.38
N TYR A 412 1.07 -0.09 16.39
CA TYR A 412 1.28 0.47 15.06
C TYR A 412 0.76 -0.45 13.98
N LEU A 413 0.43 0.15 12.84
CA LEU A 413 0.17 -0.54 11.57
C LEU A 413 0.96 0.14 10.47
N LYS A 414 1.48 -0.66 9.53
CA LYS A 414 2.24 -0.20 8.38
C LYS A 414 1.93 -1.04 7.16
N ASN A 415 1.72 -0.42 5.99
CA ASN A 415 1.50 -1.13 4.72
C ASN A 415 1.99 -0.34 3.51
N GLY A 416 2.13 -1.04 2.37
CA GLY A 416 2.49 -0.49 1.08
C GLY A 416 3.95 -0.04 0.97
N GLY A 417 4.37 0.42 -0.22
CA GLY A 417 5.71 0.97 -0.44
C GLY A 417 6.79 -0.06 -0.69
N PHE A 418 6.46 -1.35 -0.78
CA PHE A 418 7.39 -2.43 -1.12
C PHE A 418 8.60 -2.54 -0.19
N PHE A 419 8.44 -2.24 1.10
CA PHE A 419 9.49 -2.44 2.09
C PHE A 419 9.71 -3.92 2.40
N VAL A 420 10.88 -4.23 2.94
CA VAL A 420 11.26 -5.56 3.44
C VAL A 420 11.35 -5.46 4.96
N LEU A 421 10.80 -6.48 5.65
CA LEU A 421 10.88 -6.62 7.11
C LEU A 421 12.20 -7.26 7.52
#